data_e451ee6ca7552e2abb27e11cabf89d70
#
_entry.id   e451ee6ca7552e2abb27e11cabf89d70
#
_cell.length_a   1.000
_cell.length_b   1.000
_cell.length_c   1.000
_cell.angle_alpha   90.00
_cell.angle_beta   90.00
_cell.angle_gamma   90.00
#
_symmetry.space_group_name_H-M   'P 1'
#
loop_
_entity.id
_entity.type
_entity.pdbx_description
1 polymer ?
#
loop_
_entity_poly.entity_id
_entity_poly.type
_entity_poly.pdbx_seq_one_letter_code
_entity_poly.pdbx_strand_id
1 'polypeptide(L)'
;MASNIYHSIGVDIGGTKIAFGVFDIHGNIKDDIHIIPVPFDKKKVADVHRIIDSITPFVENAKKYYPLIAGIGLSICGNVNKENGEATLIPNLHWRYVPIGTMVKDALKLPVFAGTDVRAAIIAERLWGVAKNSRFFLWCTVGTGFGGYLFLDGKLYDGYHGFAGPFGHTIWDEDGFPCGCGQRGCFETFVAGPAIARAGQAAVDAGHSPIMATLSNGERVTTHVVIQAFHQKDPAALSIIEQVARLIAINLSGVVNTLDLEMIIMGGGVIQACPELVERVDHYIRKFLMSEELKRDLKIYKESFINSALYGAAADVFLRSALINDDIGA
;
A
#
# COMPACT_ATOMS: atom_id res chain seq x y z
N MET A 1 7.67 14.70 -35.16
CA MET A 1 8.76 13.91 -34.56
C MET A 1 8.14 13.17 -33.37
N ALA A 2 8.05 11.84 -33.40
CA ALA A 2 7.63 11.10 -32.22
C ALA A 2 8.70 11.34 -31.14
N SER A 3 8.33 11.95 -30.03
CA SER A 3 9.24 12.11 -28.91
C SER A 3 9.65 10.70 -28.46
N ASN A 4 10.95 10.41 -28.40
CA ASN A 4 11.49 9.17 -27.87
C ASN A 4 11.24 9.14 -26.35
N ILE A 5 10.00 8.85 -25.95
CA ILE A 5 9.61 8.76 -24.56
C ILE A 5 9.78 7.30 -24.11
N TYR A 6 10.53 7.09 -23.02
CA TYR A 6 10.64 5.79 -22.40
C TYR A 6 9.35 5.39 -21.70
N HIS A 7 9.04 4.10 -21.77
CA HIS A 7 7.89 3.48 -21.13
C HIS A 7 8.33 2.35 -20.20
N SER A 8 7.51 2.02 -19.24
CA SER A 8 7.64 0.84 -18.39
C SER A 8 6.31 0.13 -18.27
N ILE A 9 6.35 -1.14 -17.92
CA ILE A 9 5.16 -1.92 -17.60
C ILE A 9 5.16 -2.15 -16.09
N GLY A 10 4.14 -1.65 -15.41
CA GLY A 10 3.88 -1.98 -14.00
C GLY A 10 3.00 -3.21 -13.92
N VAL A 11 3.30 -4.09 -12.97
CA VAL A 11 2.48 -5.26 -12.60
C VAL A 11 2.41 -5.33 -11.09
N ASP A 12 1.20 -5.25 -10.54
CA ASP A 12 0.93 -5.38 -9.12
C ASP A 12 0.23 -6.73 -8.84
N ILE A 13 0.90 -7.61 -8.13
CA ILE A 13 0.44 -8.97 -7.80
C ILE A 13 -0.04 -8.97 -6.35
N GLY A 14 -1.35 -8.75 -6.17
CA GLY A 14 -2.01 -8.85 -4.87
C GLY A 14 -2.41 -10.29 -4.53
N GLY A 15 -3.07 -10.46 -3.39
CA GLY A 15 -3.54 -11.78 -2.94
C GLY A 15 -4.73 -12.36 -3.73
N THR A 16 -5.50 -11.51 -4.43
CA THR A 16 -6.73 -11.91 -5.13
C THR A 16 -6.79 -11.44 -6.58
N LYS A 17 -6.11 -10.36 -6.90
CA LYS A 17 -6.10 -9.73 -8.22
C LYS A 17 -4.68 -9.35 -8.63
N ILE A 18 -4.46 -9.27 -9.94
CA ILE A 18 -3.25 -8.74 -10.56
C ILE A 18 -3.69 -7.54 -11.38
N ALA A 19 -3.03 -6.40 -11.17
CA ALA A 19 -3.22 -5.21 -11.98
C ALA A 19 -1.98 -4.95 -12.83
N PHE A 20 -2.13 -4.50 -14.07
CA PHE A 20 -1.01 -4.15 -14.93
C PHE A 20 -1.37 -3.06 -15.93
N GLY A 21 -0.36 -2.29 -16.34
CA GLY A 21 -0.51 -1.18 -17.27
C GLY A 21 0.82 -0.67 -17.81
N VAL A 22 0.77 0.17 -18.85
CA VAL A 22 1.93 0.85 -19.44
C VAL A 22 1.97 2.29 -18.94
N PHE A 23 3.15 2.74 -18.55
CA PHE A 23 3.40 4.09 -18.04
C PHE A 23 4.53 4.77 -18.81
N ASP A 24 4.41 6.06 -19.07
CA ASP A 24 5.55 6.84 -19.52
C ASP A 24 6.43 7.28 -18.34
N ILE A 25 7.62 7.82 -18.65
CA ILE A 25 8.58 8.28 -17.66
C ILE A 25 8.06 9.40 -16.74
N HIS A 26 6.96 10.05 -17.11
CA HIS A 26 6.32 11.11 -16.34
C HIS A 26 5.18 10.58 -15.44
N GLY A 27 4.94 9.26 -15.45
CA GLY A 27 3.88 8.62 -14.66
C GLY A 27 2.49 8.66 -15.32
N ASN A 28 2.38 9.09 -16.57
CA ASN A 28 1.10 9.01 -17.26
C ASN A 28 0.84 7.59 -17.72
N ILE A 29 -0.34 7.08 -17.38
CA ILE A 29 -0.79 5.80 -17.93
C ILE A 29 -1.13 5.96 -19.41
N LYS A 30 -0.74 4.99 -20.22
CA LYS A 30 -0.91 5.06 -21.68
C LYS A 30 -2.12 4.29 -22.18
N ASP A 31 -2.54 3.28 -21.44
CA ASP A 31 -3.72 2.47 -21.70
C ASP A 31 -4.51 2.29 -20.42
N ASP A 32 -5.67 1.66 -20.46
CA ASP A 32 -6.43 1.32 -19.26
C ASP A 32 -5.65 0.35 -18.37
N ILE A 33 -5.86 0.45 -17.05
CA ILE A 33 -5.35 -0.53 -16.10
C ILE A 33 -6.15 -1.83 -16.29
N HIS A 34 -5.44 -2.90 -16.62
CA HIS A 34 -6.01 -4.22 -16.70
C HIS A 34 -5.99 -4.89 -15.34
N ILE A 35 -7.12 -5.50 -14.98
CA ILE A 35 -7.25 -6.23 -13.70
C ILE A 35 -7.76 -7.64 -14.00
N ILE A 36 -7.03 -8.64 -13.52
CA ILE A 36 -7.41 -10.04 -13.64
C ILE A 36 -7.36 -10.72 -12.26
N PRO A 37 -8.14 -11.78 -12.03
CA PRO A 37 -8.00 -12.56 -10.80
C PRO A 37 -6.65 -13.31 -10.79
N VAL A 38 -6.11 -13.54 -9.57
CA VAL A 38 -4.94 -14.41 -9.41
C VAL A 38 -5.32 -15.83 -9.76
N PRO A 39 -4.61 -16.49 -10.69
CA PRO A 39 -4.86 -17.90 -11.01
C PRO A 39 -4.26 -18.80 -9.93
N PHE A 40 -5.12 -19.53 -9.23
CA PHE A 40 -4.71 -20.53 -8.25
C PHE A 40 -4.80 -21.95 -8.83
N ASP A 41 -3.90 -22.81 -8.39
CA ASP A 41 -3.97 -24.25 -8.65
C ASP A 41 -4.99 -24.98 -7.74
N LYS A 42 -5.12 -26.30 -7.91
CA LYS A 42 -6.03 -27.11 -7.08
C LYS A 42 -5.65 -27.15 -5.60
N LYS A 43 -4.40 -26.80 -5.24
CA LYS A 43 -3.88 -26.73 -3.86
C LYS A 43 -3.98 -25.31 -3.29
N LYS A 44 -4.64 -24.39 -4.01
CA LYS A 44 -4.76 -22.97 -3.68
C LYS A 44 -3.41 -22.24 -3.63
N VAL A 45 -2.39 -22.72 -4.35
CA VAL A 45 -1.14 -22.00 -4.57
C VAL A 45 -1.28 -21.17 -5.84
N ALA A 46 -0.88 -19.89 -5.80
CA ALA A 46 -0.92 -19.06 -7.00
C ALA A 46 0.06 -19.61 -8.06
N ASP A 47 -0.45 -19.82 -9.27
CA ASP A 47 0.29 -20.44 -10.36
C ASP A 47 1.07 -19.40 -11.16
N VAL A 48 2.38 -19.35 -10.92
CA VAL A 48 3.29 -18.38 -11.55
C VAL A 48 3.27 -18.46 -13.07
N HIS A 49 3.22 -19.67 -13.64
CA HIS A 49 3.20 -19.84 -15.11
C HIS A 49 1.92 -19.27 -15.70
N ARG A 50 0.78 -19.53 -15.08
CA ARG A 50 -0.50 -18.94 -15.50
C ARG A 50 -0.54 -17.43 -15.33
N ILE A 51 0.12 -16.88 -14.30
CA ILE A 51 0.27 -15.42 -14.14
C ILE A 51 1.05 -14.87 -15.34
N ILE A 52 2.20 -15.46 -15.68
CA ILE A 52 3.01 -15.04 -16.83
C ILE A 52 2.22 -15.17 -18.12
N ASP A 53 1.56 -16.29 -18.36
CA ASP A 53 0.74 -16.52 -19.56
C ASP A 53 -0.38 -15.47 -19.69
N SER A 54 -0.96 -15.05 -18.57
CA SER A 54 -2.05 -14.06 -18.56
C SER A 54 -1.59 -12.64 -18.90
N ILE A 55 -0.36 -12.25 -18.54
CA ILE A 55 0.19 -10.92 -18.85
C ILE A 55 0.94 -10.87 -20.17
N THR A 56 1.38 -12.01 -20.70
CA THR A 56 2.17 -12.11 -21.94
C THR A 56 1.51 -11.40 -23.14
N PRO A 57 0.22 -11.63 -23.46
CA PRO A 57 -0.42 -10.94 -24.60
C PRO A 57 -0.39 -9.44 -24.47
N PHE A 58 -0.57 -8.90 -23.27
CA PHE A 58 -0.51 -7.47 -23.01
C PHE A 58 0.90 -6.93 -23.23
N VAL A 59 1.94 -7.59 -22.71
CA VAL A 59 3.34 -7.19 -22.87
C VAL A 59 3.76 -7.23 -24.34
N GLU A 60 3.40 -8.29 -25.07
CA GLU A 60 3.71 -8.40 -26.50
C GLU A 60 2.98 -7.34 -27.34
N ASN A 61 1.77 -6.98 -26.96
CA ASN A 61 1.06 -5.86 -27.58
C ASN A 61 1.73 -4.52 -27.27
N ALA A 62 2.10 -4.28 -26.00
CA ALA A 62 2.78 -3.06 -25.60
C ALA A 62 4.10 -2.85 -26.36
N LYS A 63 4.90 -3.90 -26.58
CA LYS A 63 6.14 -3.84 -27.38
C LYS A 63 5.92 -3.33 -28.81
N LYS A 64 4.74 -3.55 -29.41
CA LYS A 64 4.43 -3.08 -30.77
C LYS A 64 4.16 -1.59 -30.83
N TYR A 65 3.51 -1.05 -29.79
CA TYR A 65 3.11 0.37 -29.75
C TYR A 65 4.12 1.26 -29.06
N TYR A 66 4.92 0.72 -28.14
CA TYR A 66 5.89 1.46 -27.33
C TYR A 66 7.31 0.91 -27.51
N PRO A 67 8.06 1.37 -28.53
CA PRO A 67 9.35 0.79 -28.91
C PRO A 67 10.44 0.95 -27.86
N LEU A 68 10.28 1.90 -26.91
CA LEU A 68 11.25 2.17 -25.84
C LEU A 68 10.71 1.72 -24.48
N ILE A 69 10.41 0.41 -24.34
CA ILE A 69 10.07 -0.18 -23.04
C ILE A 69 11.36 -0.48 -22.28
N ALA A 70 11.58 0.22 -21.16
CA ALA A 70 12.76 0.07 -20.30
C ALA A 70 12.73 -1.26 -19.51
N GLY A 71 11.54 -1.79 -19.20
CA GLY A 71 11.39 -3.04 -18.46
C GLY A 71 10.01 -3.22 -17.84
N ILE A 72 9.92 -4.25 -16.99
CA ILE A 72 8.74 -4.60 -16.22
C ILE A 72 9.06 -4.44 -14.73
N GLY A 73 8.25 -3.68 -14.02
CA GLY A 73 8.27 -3.59 -12.57
C GLY A 73 7.23 -4.52 -11.96
N LEU A 74 7.61 -5.29 -10.96
CA LEU A 74 6.73 -6.16 -10.19
C LEU A 74 6.58 -5.64 -8.78
N SER A 75 5.35 -5.33 -8.37
CA SER A 75 4.95 -5.14 -6.98
C SER A 75 4.30 -6.42 -6.48
N ILE A 76 4.70 -6.91 -5.30
CA ILE A 76 4.21 -8.17 -4.74
C ILE A 76 3.88 -7.97 -3.26
N CYS A 77 2.69 -8.42 -2.86
CA CYS A 77 2.23 -8.31 -1.46
C CYS A 77 2.93 -9.30 -0.54
N GLY A 78 4.04 -8.92 0.07
CA GLY A 78 4.83 -9.74 1.02
C GLY A 78 6.33 -9.54 0.85
N ASN A 79 7.14 -10.49 1.30
CA ASN A 79 8.60 -10.33 1.32
C ASN A 79 9.23 -10.68 -0.03
N VAL A 80 9.97 -9.74 -0.60
CA VAL A 80 10.66 -9.87 -1.89
C VAL A 80 12.13 -9.47 -1.73
N ASN A 81 13.02 -10.30 -2.19
CA ASN A 81 14.42 -9.95 -2.34
C ASN A 81 14.57 -9.04 -3.57
N LYS A 82 14.89 -7.78 -3.35
CA LYS A 82 14.99 -6.76 -4.41
C LYS A 82 16.14 -6.98 -5.39
N GLU A 83 17.18 -7.72 -5.01
CA GLU A 83 18.37 -7.92 -5.84
C GLU A 83 18.13 -8.96 -6.94
N ASN A 84 17.49 -10.07 -6.59
CA ASN A 84 17.24 -11.17 -7.52
C ASN A 84 15.77 -11.34 -7.92
N GLY A 85 14.85 -10.57 -7.33
CA GLY A 85 13.41 -10.63 -7.63
C GLY A 85 12.73 -11.88 -7.10
N GLU A 86 13.29 -12.54 -6.08
CA GLU A 86 12.71 -13.73 -5.46
C GLU A 86 11.64 -13.35 -4.43
N ALA A 87 10.44 -13.89 -4.57
CA ALA A 87 9.38 -13.83 -3.58
C ALA A 87 9.68 -14.84 -2.46
N THR A 88 10.21 -14.37 -1.32
CA THR A 88 10.72 -15.26 -0.26
C THR A 88 9.61 -15.82 0.62
N LEU A 89 8.60 -15.00 0.95
CA LEU A 89 7.43 -15.42 1.72
C LEU A 89 6.22 -14.55 1.37
N ILE A 90 5.25 -15.12 0.66
CA ILE A 90 4.00 -14.46 0.28
C ILE A 90 2.83 -15.30 0.78
N PRO A 91 2.33 -15.07 2.00
CA PRO A 91 1.29 -15.91 2.60
C PRO A 91 0.01 -16.00 1.77
N ASN A 92 -0.45 -14.88 1.23
CA ASN A 92 -1.70 -14.80 0.45
C ASN A 92 -1.65 -15.54 -0.90
N LEU A 93 -0.46 -15.81 -1.43
CA LEU A 93 -0.23 -16.56 -2.67
C LEU A 93 0.26 -17.99 -2.40
N HIS A 94 0.51 -18.32 -1.15
CA HIS A 94 1.14 -19.55 -0.69
C HIS A 94 2.52 -19.80 -1.35
N TRP A 95 3.29 -18.72 -1.59
CA TRP A 95 4.63 -18.78 -2.18
C TRP A 95 5.71 -18.80 -1.10
N ARG A 96 6.74 -19.60 -1.36
CA ARG A 96 8.02 -19.62 -0.65
C ARG A 96 9.16 -19.76 -1.65
N TYR A 97 10.11 -18.83 -1.61
CA TYR A 97 11.32 -18.84 -2.45
C TYR A 97 11.02 -19.02 -3.94
N VAL A 98 10.05 -18.25 -4.45
CA VAL A 98 9.65 -18.28 -5.87
C VAL A 98 10.45 -17.25 -6.64
N PRO A 99 11.29 -17.65 -7.63
CA PRO A 99 12.15 -16.73 -8.38
C PRO A 99 11.37 -16.01 -9.49
N ILE A 100 10.28 -15.35 -9.12
CA ILE A 100 9.32 -14.77 -10.07
C ILE A 100 9.96 -13.72 -10.98
N GLY A 101 10.88 -12.88 -10.46
CA GLY A 101 11.59 -11.90 -11.26
C GLY A 101 12.36 -12.55 -12.43
N THR A 102 13.09 -13.62 -12.14
CA THR A 102 13.81 -14.41 -13.17
C THR A 102 12.84 -15.08 -14.14
N MET A 103 11.78 -15.70 -13.63
CA MET A 103 10.78 -16.38 -14.48
C MET A 103 10.11 -15.43 -15.47
N VAL A 104 9.71 -14.24 -15.00
CA VAL A 104 9.11 -13.19 -15.85
C VAL A 104 10.12 -12.66 -16.86
N LYS A 105 11.36 -12.40 -16.44
CA LYS A 105 12.45 -11.94 -17.32
C LYS A 105 12.71 -12.94 -18.44
N ASP A 106 12.79 -14.23 -18.11
CA ASP A 106 13.09 -15.29 -19.08
C ASP A 106 11.94 -15.50 -20.07
N ALA A 107 10.70 -15.38 -19.61
CA ALA A 107 9.54 -15.52 -20.47
C ALA A 107 9.34 -14.32 -21.39
N LEU A 108 9.42 -13.09 -20.87
CA LEU A 108 9.04 -11.87 -21.58
C LEU A 108 10.22 -11.14 -22.23
N LYS A 109 11.47 -11.54 -21.96
CA LYS A 109 12.70 -11.00 -22.56
C LYS A 109 12.83 -9.47 -22.40
N LEU A 110 12.44 -8.96 -21.25
CA LEU A 110 12.61 -7.57 -20.81
C LEU A 110 13.35 -7.56 -19.46
N PRO A 111 14.05 -6.46 -19.11
CA PRO A 111 14.52 -6.25 -17.75
C PRO A 111 13.35 -6.33 -16.76
N VAL A 112 13.54 -6.97 -15.60
CA VAL A 112 12.51 -7.11 -14.56
C VAL A 112 13.08 -6.65 -13.23
N PHE A 113 12.30 -5.80 -12.55
CA PHE A 113 12.61 -5.27 -11.23
C PHE A 113 11.44 -5.58 -10.30
N ALA A 114 11.71 -6.29 -9.22
CA ALA A 114 10.68 -6.68 -8.27
C ALA A 114 10.90 -6.03 -6.89
N GLY A 115 9.81 -5.75 -6.21
CA GLY A 115 9.79 -5.19 -4.87
C GLY A 115 8.47 -5.45 -4.15
N THR A 116 8.36 -4.97 -2.91
CA THR A 116 7.13 -5.07 -2.13
C THR A 116 6.15 -3.97 -2.55
N ASP A 117 4.85 -4.20 -2.33
CA ASP A 117 3.78 -3.25 -2.60
C ASP A 117 3.95 -1.92 -1.83
N VAL A 118 4.36 -1.99 -0.58
CA VAL A 118 4.60 -0.80 0.27
C VAL A 118 5.78 0.02 -0.25
N ARG A 119 6.90 -0.64 -0.64
CA ARG A 119 8.04 0.03 -1.24
C ARG A 119 7.68 0.68 -2.57
N ALA A 120 6.94 -0.02 -3.40
CA ALA A 120 6.45 0.51 -4.67
C ALA A 120 5.59 1.77 -4.45
N ALA A 121 4.64 1.74 -3.51
CA ALA A 121 3.78 2.88 -3.23
C ALA A 121 4.58 4.15 -2.86
N ILE A 122 5.62 4.01 -2.03
CA ILE A 122 6.45 5.16 -1.64
C ILE A 122 7.28 5.71 -2.82
N ILE A 123 7.74 4.85 -3.73
CA ILE A 123 8.43 5.24 -4.96
C ILE A 123 7.49 6.05 -5.87
N ALA A 124 6.22 5.61 -6.03
CA ALA A 124 5.23 6.35 -6.79
C ALA A 124 5.05 7.77 -6.26
N GLU A 125 4.85 7.90 -4.94
CA GLU A 125 4.67 9.20 -4.29
C GLU A 125 5.90 10.10 -4.41
N ARG A 126 7.10 9.52 -4.31
CA ARG A 126 8.37 10.25 -4.43
C ARG A 126 8.62 10.75 -5.85
N LEU A 127 8.32 9.97 -6.87
CA LEU A 127 8.61 10.35 -8.25
C LEU A 127 7.49 11.16 -8.91
N TRP A 128 6.25 10.80 -8.65
CA TRP A 128 5.11 11.31 -9.40
C TRP A 128 3.99 11.90 -8.54
N GLY A 129 4.01 11.63 -7.22
CA GLY A 129 2.99 12.04 -6.28
C GLY A 129 3.33 13.28 -5.45
N VAL A 130 2.66 13.39 -4.31
CA VAL A 130 2.76 14.54 -3.39
C VAL A 130 4.11 14.67 -2.71
N ALA A 131 4.92 13.59 -2.66
CA ALA A 131 6.24 13.59 -2.03
C ALA A 131 7.40 13.91 -2.98
N LYS A 132 7.13 14.41 -4.19
CA LYS A 132 8.14 14.60 -5.24
C LYS A 132 9.39 15.37 -4.80
N ASN A 133 9.27 16.32 -3.88
CA ASN A 133 10.39 17.12 -3.36
C ASN A 133 10.66 16.86 -1.87
N SER A 134 10.01 15.87 -1.29
CA SER A 134 10.14 15.55 0.13
C SER A 134 11.35 14.66 0.39
N ARG A 135 12.08 14.92 1.50
CA ARG A 135 13.23 14.13 1.91
C ARG A 135 12.97 13.31 3.17
N PHE A 136 11.94 13.66 3.96
CA PHE A 136 11.63 13.01 5.24
C PHE A 136 10.13 12.75 5.34
N PHE A 137 9.67 11.61 4.86
CA PHE A 137 8.26 11.27 4.92
C PHE A 137 8.00 9.81 5.27
N LEU A 138 6.80 9.58 5.73
CA LEU A 138 6.23 8.27 5.97
C LEU A 138 5.08 8.05 5.00
N TRP A 139 5.05 6.92 4.31
CA TRP A 139 3.84 6.41 3.67
C TRP A 139 3.28 5.29 4.52
N CYS A 140 1.98 5.36 4.86
CA CYS A 140 1.32 4.33 5.63
C CYS A 140 0.03 3.84 4.98
N THR A 141 -0.27 2.56 5.16
CA THR A 141 -1.51 1.94 4.69
C THR A 141 -2.45 1.68 5.85
N VAL A 142 -3.75 1.97 5.63
CA VAL A 142 -4.86 1.53 6.47
C VAL A 142 -5.78 0.67 5.60
N GLY A 143 -5.70 -0.63 5.78
CA GLY A 143 -6.42 -1.61 4.96
C GLY A 143 -6.77 -2.85 5.77
N THR A 144 -6.49 -4.05 5.26
CA THR A 144 -6.56 -5.30 6.02
C THR A 144 -5.59 -5.29 7.19
N GLY A 145 -4.44 -4.62 7.04
CA GLY A 145 -3.48 -4.34 8.08
C GLY A 145 -3.24 -2.84 8.24
N PHE A 146 -2.26 -2.51 9.10
CA PHE A 146 -1.72 -1.17 9.32
C PHE A 146 -0.20 -1.25 9.34
N GLY A 147 0.46 -0.47 8.52
CA GLY A 147 1.92 -0.42 8.44
C GLY A 147 2.37 0.61 7.43
N GLY A 148 3.65 0.65 7.13
CA GLY A 148 4.13 1.59 6.14
C GLY A 148 5.62 1.47 5.90
N TYR A 149 6.17 2.50 5.30
CA TYR A 149 7.57 2.58 4.95
C TYR A 149 8.10 4.00 5.13
N LEU A 150 9.36 4.11 5.47
CA LEU A 150 10.02 5.37 5.76
C LEU A 150 10.90 5.82 4.59
N PHE A 151 10.87 7.11 4.32
CA PHE A 151 11.79 7.78 3.41
C PHE A 151 12.53 8.85 4.20
N LEU A 152 13.81 8.64 4.46
CA LEU A 152 14.61 9.46 5.36
C LEU A 152 15.85 9.97 4.64
N ASP A 153 16.09 11.27 4.75
CA ASP A 153 17.21 11.97 4.11
C ASP A 153 17.31 11.71 2.60
N GLY A 154 16.17 11.65 1.94
CA GLY A 154 16.10 11.43 0.50
C GLY A 154 16.24 9.97 0.08
N LYS A 155 16.23 9.01 1.00
CA LYS A 155 16.43 7.58 0.72
C LYS A 155 15.36 6.71 1.37
N LEU A 156 15.08 5.58 0.73
CA LEU A 156 14.29 4.51 1.33
C LEU A 156 15.03 3.95 2.56
N TYR A 157 14.34 3.84 3.67
CA TYR A 157 14.89 3.29 4.90
C TYR A 157 14.47 1.85 5.11
N ASP A 158 15.31 0.92 4.67
CA ASP A 158 15.07 -0.53 4.78
C ASP A 158 15.31 -1.07 6.21
N GLY A 159 16.10 -0.37 7.03
CA GLY A 159 16.62 -0.92 8.29
C GLY A 159 17.72 -1.95 8.06
N TYR A 160 18.31 -2.44 9.15
CA TYR A 160 19.45 -3.35 9.08
C TYR A 160 19.14 -4.70 8.40
N HIS A 161 17.95 -5.25 8.67
CA HIS A 161 17.51 -6.54 8.10
C HIS A 161 16.47 -6.38 6.95
N GLY A 162 16.18 -5.16 6.52
CA GLY A 162 15.12 -4.91 5.52
C GLY A 162 13.71 -4.98 6.09
N PHE A 163 13.53 -4.85 7.41
CA PHE A 163 12.23 -4.92 8.09
C PHE A 163 11.77 -3.60 8.71
N ALA A 164 12.29 -2.46 8.26
CA ALA A 164 11.82 -1.17 8.75
C ALA A 164 10.39 -0.87 8.27
N GLY A 165 9.61 -0.20 9.14
CA GLY A 165 8.28 0.29 8.76
C GLY A 165 7.06 -0.47 9.28
N PRO A 166 7.13 -1.68 9.85
CA PRO A 166 5.95 -2.37 10.35
C PRO A 166 5.50 -1.84 11.73
N PHE A 167 5.35 -0.53 11.87
CA PHE A 167 4.93 0.11 13.13
C PHE A 167 3.51 -0.27 13.56
N GLY A 168 2.72 -0.90 12.71
CA GLY A 168 1.48 -1.56 13.08
C GLY A 168 1.67 -2.75 14.02
N HIS A 169 2.88 -3.33 14.08
CA HIS A 169 3.20 -4.43 14.98
C HIS A 169 3.89 -3.99 16.28
N THR A 170 3.94 -2.69 16.57
CA THR A 170 4.26 -2.23 17.93
C THR A 170 3.15 -2.67 18.88
N ILE A 171 3.52 -3.17 20.06
CA ILE A 171 2.55 -3.60 21.06
C ILE A 171 1.89 -2.35 21.65
N TRP A 172 0.58 -2.27 21.49
CA TRP A 172 -0.26 -1.21 22.04
C TRP A 172 -0.89 -1.57 23.37
N ASP A 173 -1.27 -2.84 23.48
CA ASP A 173 -1.88 -3.42 24.67
C ASP A 173 -1.50 -4.89 24.75
N GLU A 174 -0.69 -5.29 25.72
CA GLU A 174 -0.19 -6.66 25.86
C GLU A 174 -1.29 -7.72 26.06
N ASP A 175 -2.43 -7.30 26.62
CA ASP A 175 -3.62 -8.13 26.78
C ASP A 175 -4.59 -8.04 25.58
N GLY A 176 -4.24 -7.29 24.56
CA GLY A 176 -5.06 -7.00 23.40
C GLY A 176 -5.32 -8.21 22.49
N PHE A 177 -5.88 -7.97 21.32
CA PHE A 177 -6.28 -9.03 20.38
C PHE A 177 -5.08 -9.77 19.77
N PRO A 178 -5.25 -11.07 19.43
CA PRO A 178 -4.24 -11.78 18.64
C PRO A 178 -3.98 -11.10 17.30
N CYS A 179 -2.71 -11.02 16.90
CA CYS A 179 -2.29 -10.49 15.61
C CYS A 179 -1.80 -11.63 14.70
N GLY A 180 -1.97 -11.47 13.38
CA GLY A 180 -1.50 -12.42 12.38
C GLY A 180 0.02 -12.64 12.37
N CYS A 181 0.80 -11.73 12.97
CA CYS A 181 2.25 -11.88 13.14
C CYS A 181 2.66 -12.87 14.25
N GLY A 182 1.70 -13.42 15.01
CA GLY A 182 1.92 -14.33 16.13
C GLY A 182 1.98 -13.66 17.51
N GLN A 183 2.01 -12.32 17.56
CA GLN A 183 1.97 -11.55 18.81
C GLN A 183 0.52 -11.24 19.22
N ARG A 184 0.36 -10.61 20.40
CA ARG A 184 -0.91 -10.05 20.86
C ARG A 184 -0.78 -8.54 21.01
N GLY A 185 -1.92 -7.83 20.83
CA GLY A 185 -2.02 -6.40 21.12
C GLY A 185 -1.24 -5.49 20.19
N CYS A 186 -0.86 -5.98 19.01
CA CYS A 186 -0.28 -5.13 17.98
C CYS A 186 -1.22 -3.98 17.64
N PHE A 187 -0.69 -2.79 17.44
CA PHE A 187 -1.47 -1.59 17.11
C PHE A 187 -2.45 -1.80 15.94
N GLU A 188 -2.03 -2.53 14.94
CA GLU A 188 -2.86 -2.93 13.80
C GLU A 188 -4.23 -3.50 14.22
N THR A 189 -4.27 -4.29 15.30
CA THR A 189 -5.50 -4.95 15.75
C THR A 189 -6.53 -3.99 16.35
N PHE A 190 -6.20 -2.70 16.47
CA PHE A 190 -7.09 -1.65 16.99
C PHE A 190 -7.57 -0.68 15.90
N VAL A 191 -6.87 -0.57 14.75
CA VAL A 191 -7.14 0.49 13.75
C VAL A 191 -7.34 -0.01 12.33
N ALA A 192 -6.91 -1.23 11.99
CA ALA A 192 -7.09 -1.78 10.66
C ALA A 192 -8.54 -2.18 10.37
N GLY A 193 -8.86 -2.44 9.10
CA GLY A 193 -10.22 -2.79 8.66
C GLY A 193 -10.90 -3.86 9.53
N PRO A 194 -10.26 -4.99 9.86
CA PRO A 194 -10.85 -6.00 10.74
C PRO A 194 -11.21 -5.47 12.15
N ALA A 195 -10.44 -4.51 12.67
CA ALA A 195 -10.76 -3.86 13.95
C ALA A 195 -11.99 -2.96 13.83
N ILE A 196 -12.09 -2.18 12.77
CA ILE A 196 -13.25 -1.34 12.45
C ILE A 196 -14.50 -2.21 12.32
N ALA A 197 -14.43 -3.31 11.57
CA ALA A 197 -15.54 -4.25 11.40
C ALA A 197 -15.97 -4.87 12.72
N ARG A 198 -15.04 -5.28 13.58
CA ARG A 198 -15.31 -5.83 14.91
C ARG A 198 -16.01 -4.82 15.81
N ALA A 199 -15.57 -3.56 15.81
CA ALA A 199 -16.21 -2.48 16.57
C ALA A 199 -17.62 -2.21 16.06
N GLY A 200 -17.84 -2.23 14.75
CA GLY A 200 -19.16 -2.12 14.14
C GLY A 200 -20.09 -3.27 14.54
N GLN A 201 -19.58 -4.52 14.53
CA GLN A 201 -20.37 -5.67 14.97
C GLN A 201 -20.79 -5.53 16.44
N ALA A 202 -19.87 -5.14 17.31
CA ALA A 202 -20.19 -4.93 18.73
C ALA A 202 -21.25 -3.83 18.93
N ALA A 203 -21.23 -2.77 18.11
CA ALA A 203 -22.26 -1.73 18.16
C ALA A 203 -23.65 -2.24 17.70
N VAL A 204 -23.68 -3.11 16.69
CA VAL A 204 -24.94 -3.75 16.23
C VAL A 204 -25.46 -4.71 17.30
N ASP A 205 -24.61 -5.56 17.86
CA ASP A 205 -24.98 -6.53 18.90
C ASP A 205 -25.54 -5.84 20.16
N ALA A 206 -25.03 -4.63 20.46
CA ALA A 206 -25.51 -3.80 21.57
C ALA A 206 -26.76 -2.96 21.22
N GLY A 207 -27.26 -3.02 19.98
CA GLY A 207 -28.43 -2.24 19.54
C GLY A 207 -28.13 -0.74 19.31
N HIS A 208 -26.86 -0.35 19.23
CA HIS A 208 -26.45 1.07 19.12
C HIS A 208 -26.47 1.61 17.69
N SER A 209 -26.61 0.76 16.67
CA SER A 209 -26.66 1.18 15.27
C SER A 209 -27.69 0.39 14.46
N PRO A 210 -28.93 0.87 14.37
CA PRO A 210 -29.93 0.33 13.46
C PRO A 210 -29.53 0.45 11.99
N ILE A 211 -28.74 1.47 11.64
CA ILE A 211 -28.24 1.69 10.27
C ILE A 211 -27.28 0.57 9.88
N MET A 212 -26.25 0.28 10.69
CA MET A 212 -25.32 -0.82 10.40
C MET A 212 -26.04 -2.19 10.41
N ALA A 213 -27.00 -2.40 11.30
CA ALA A 213 -27.82 -3.61 11.34
C ALA A 213 -28.61 -3.81 10.02
N THR A 214 -29.19 -2.73 9.49
CA THR A 214 -29.89 -2.76 8.20
C THR A 214 -28.93 -3.00 7.04
N LEU A 215 -27.79 -2.28 7.00
CA LEU A 215 -26.78 -2.39 5.93
C LEU A 215 -26.11 -3.77 5.89
N SER A 216 -25.94 -4.42 7.03
CA SER A 216 -25.34 -5.77 7.10
C SER A 216 -26.29 -6.86 6.63
N ASN A 217 -27.60 -6.57 6.53
CA ASN A 217 -28.64 -7.50 6.05
C ASN A 217 -28.59 -8.88 6.73
N GLY A 218 -28.35 -8.89 8.05
CA GLY A 218 -28.23 -10.12 8.86
C GLY A 218 -26.88 -10.84 8.75
N GLU A 219 -25.95 -10.35 7.96
CA GLU A 219 -24.59 -10.86 7.89
C GLU A 219 -23.66 -10.16 8.90
N ARG A 220 -22.43 -10.64 9.01
CA ARG A 220 -21.42 -9.96 9.84
C ARG A 220 -21.13 -8.57 9.30
N VAL A 221 -21.02 -7.61 10.22
CA VAL A 221 -20.62 -6.24 9.88
C VAL A 221 -19.21 -6.23 9.31
N THR A 222 -19.04 -5.62 8.13
CA THR A 222 -17.75 -5.41 7.48
C THR A 222 -17.29 -3.97 7.67
N THR A 223 -16.00 -3.71 7.41
CA THR A 223 -15.47 -2.34 7.37
C THR A 223 -16.26 -1.45 6.43
N HIS A 224 -16.69 -1.99 5.29
CA HIS A 224 -17.49 -1.26 4.30
C HIS A 224 -18.84 -0.83 4.87
N VAL A 225 -19.54 -1.71 5.60
CA VAL A 225 -20.79 -1.38 6.29
C VAL A 225 -20.61 -0.23 7.29
N VAL A 226 -19.53 -0.26 8.09
CA VAL A 226 -19.24 0.82 9.04
C VAL A 226 -18.99 2.15 8.31
N ILE A 227 -18.22 2.15 7.20
CA ILE A 227 -17.94 3.35 6.41
C ILE A 227 -19.24 3.86 5.72
N GLN A 228 -20.07 2.99 5.20
CA GLN A 228 -21.38 3.40 4.66
C GLN A 228 -22.28 4.05 5.72
N ALA A 229 -22.32 3.47 6.93
CA ALA A 229 -23.08 4.04 8.04
C ALA A 229 -22.48 5.39 8.50
N PHE A 230 -21.15 5.52 8.51
CA PHE A 230 -20.46 6.78 8.78
C PHE A 230 -20.90 7.88 7.80
N HIS A 231 -20.96 7.59 6.50
CA HIS A 231 -21.45 8.55 5.50
C HIS A 231 -22.94 8.90 5.67
N GLN A 232 -23.73 7.99 6.28
CA GLN A 232 -25.12 8.23 6.67
C GLN A 232 -25.25 8.92 8.04
N LYS A 233 -24.14 9.35 8.65
CA LYS A 233 -24.10 10.04 9.95
C LYS A 233 -24.57 9.19 11.13
N ASP A 234 -24.42 7.88 11.05
CA ASP A 234 -24.71 6.98 12.17
C ASP A 234 -23.81 7.31 13.37
N PRO A 235 -24.36 7.57 14.58
CA PRO A 235 -23.55 7.99 15.72
C PRO A 235 -22.50 6.97 16.16
N ALA A 236 -22.79 5.67 16.09
CA ALA A 236 -21.85 4.63 16.46
C ALA A 236 -20.73 4.53 15.43
N ALA A 237 -21.03 4.59 14.14
CA ALA A 237 -20.04 4.61 13.09
C ALA A 237 -19.13 5.86 13.15
N LEU A 238 -19.73 7.04 13.43
CA LEU A 238 -18.96 8.26 13.66
C LEU A 238 -17.98 8.09 14.83
N SER A 239 -18.45 7.55 15.96
CA SER A 239 -17.61 7.28 17.14
C SER A 239 -16.47 6.30 16.84
N ILE A 240 -16.73 5.23 16.07
CA ILE A 240 -15.72 4.25 15.68
C ILE A 240 -14.63 4.91 14.83
N ILE A 241 -14.99 5.65 13.78
CA ILE A 241 -14.03 6.32 12.89
C ILE A 241 -13.23 7.38 13.64
N GLU A 242 -13.87 8.12 14.57
CA GLU A 242 -13.20 9.11 15.41
C GLU A 242 -12.17 8.47 16.34
N GLN A 243 -12.51 7.35 16.97
CA GLN A 243 -11.58 6.60 17.81
C GLN A 243 -10.40 6.06 17.01
N VAL A 244 -10.64 5.49 15.83
CA VAL A 244 -9.58 5.01 14.93
C VAL A 244 -8.64 6.15 14.53
N ALA A 245 -9.19 7.30 14.14
CA ALA A 245 -8.39 8.48 13.79
C ALA A 245 -7.48 8.92 14.94
N ARG A 246 -8.04 8.99 16.15
CA ARG A 246 -7.29 9.38 17.34
C ARG A 246 -6.16 8.39 17.66
N LEU A 247 -6.42 7.08 17.58
CA LEU A 247 -5.40 6.06 17.82
C LEU A 247 -4.28 6.14 16.78
N ILE A 248 -4.63 6.27 15.50
CA ILE A 248 -3.64 6.45 14.41
C ILE A 248 -2.80 7.71 14.68
N ALA A 249 -3.42 8.81 15.05
CA ALA A 249 -2.71 10.06 15.35
C ALA A 249 -1.72 9.92 16.52
N ILE A 250 -2.07 9.19 17.58
CA ILE A 250 -1.16 8.92 18.70
C ILE A 250 0.03 8.08 18.25
N ASN A 251 -0.19 6.99 17.52
CA ASN A 251 0.89 6.14 17.04
C ASN A 251 1.82 6.91 16.09
N LEU A 252 1.27 7.59 15.08
CA LEU A 252 2.06 8.33 14.10
C LEU A 252 2.77 9.53 14.71
N SER A 253 2.21 10.19 15.74
CA SER A 253 2.92 11.27 16.44
C SER A 253 4.21 10.78 17.10
N GLY A 254 4.23 9.56 17.62
CA GLY A 254 5.45 8.94 18.13
C GLY A 254 6.53 8.81 17.07
N VAL A 255 6.15 8.39 15.85
CA VAL A 255 7.07 8.30 14.71
C VAL A 255 7.56 9.69 14.29
N VAL A 256 6.65 10.67 14.16
CA VAL A 256 7.00 12.06 13.79
C VAL A 256 7.91 12.71 14.83
N ASN A 257 7.58 12.60 16.12
CA ASN A 257 8.40 13.15 17.19
C ASN A 257 9.80 12.53 17.29
N THR A 258 9.95 11.26 16.84
CA THR A 258 11.23 10.54 16.88
C THR A 258 12.13 10.84 15.68
N LEU A 259 11.51 11.00 14.49
CA LEU A 259 12.22 11.08 13.22
C LEU A 259 12.18 12.47 12.57
N ASP A 260 11.45 13.43 13.14
CA ASP A 260 11.29 14.79 12.62
C ASP A 260 10.83 14.81 11.15
N LEU A 261 9.69 14.14 10.89
CA LEU A 261 9.16 14.01 9.54
C LEU A 261 8.43 15.28 9.09
N GLU A 262 8.60 15.64 7.82
CA GLU A 262 7.89 16.75 7.18
C GLU A 262 6.51 16.36 6.63
N MET A 263 6.29 15.03 6.38
CA MET A 263 5.08 14.59 5.71
C MET A 263 4.67 13.17 6.13
N ILE A 264 3.37 12.95 6.18
CA ILE A 264 2.73 11.63 6.24
C ILE A 264 1.81 11.49 5.02
N ILE A 265 1.89 10.37 4.33
CA ILE A 265 0.99 10.01 3.25
C ILE A 265 0.21 8.77 3.69
N MET A 266 -1.11 8.86 3.66
CA MET A 266 -2.00 7.78 4.10
C MET A 266 -2.70 7.16 2.89
N GLY A 267 -2.56 5.85 2.74
CA GLY A 267 -3.16 5.08 1.66
C GLY A 267 -3.89 3.83 2.16
N GLY A 268 -4.26 2.98 1.22
CA GLY A 268 -4.94 1.71 1.48
C GLY A 268 -6.45 1.78 1.44
N GLY A 269 -7.08 0.60 1.44
CA GLY A 269 -8.51 0.46 1.14
C GLY A 269 -9.46 1.20 2.09
N VAL A 270 -9.08 1.35 3.37
CA VAL A 270 -9.89 2.12 4.34
C VAL A 270 -9.82 3.61 4.02
N ILE A 271 -8.62 4.13 3.69
CA ILE A 271 -8.44 5.53 3.30
C ILE A 271 -9.14 5.85 1.98
N GLN A 272 -9.10 4.93 1.02
CA GLN A 272 -9.81 5.09 -0.25
C GLN A 272 -11.33 5.16 -0.05
N ALA A 273 -11.88 4.34 0.86
CA ALA A 273 -13.31 4.30 1.17
C ALA A 273 -13.78 5.42 2.11
N CYS A 274 -12.89 5.93 2.98
CA CYS A 274 -13.17 6.98 3.95
C CYS A 274 -12.02 7.99 3.98
N PRO A 275 -11.87 8.84 2.96
CA PRO A 275 -10.80 9.85 2.89
C PRO A 275 -10.86 10.87 4.03
N GLU A 276 -12.02 11.10 4.62
CA GLU A 276 -12.21 11.96 5.79
C GLU A 276 -11.42 11.48 7.03
N LEU A 277 -10.99 10.23 7.05
CA LEU A 277 -10.12 9.72 8.11
C LEU A 277 -8.77 10.47 8.14
N VAL A 278 -8.25 10.88 6.99
CA VAL A 278 -7.00 11.65 6.87
C VAL A 278 -7.10 12.99 7.59
N GLU A 279 -8.20 13.73 7.35
CA GLU A 279 -8.45 15.04 7.99
C GLU A 279 -8.59 14.91 9.50
N ARG A 280 -9.23 13.82 9.98
CA ARG A 280 -9.37 13.54 11.41
C ARG A 280 -8.02 13.21 12.05
N VAL A 281 -7.20 12.40 11.39
CA VAL A 281 -5.84 12.11 11.85
C VAL A 281 -5.03 13.39 11.93
N ASP A 282 -5.09 14.27 10.91
CA ASP A 282 -4.41 15.57 10.91
C ASP A 282 -4.85 16.46 12.09
N HIS A 283 -6.16 16.51 12.35
CA HIS A 283 -6.69 17.25 13.50
C HIS A 283 -6.14 16.74 14.84
N TYR A 284 -6.12 15.39 15.03
CA TYR A 284 -5.69 14.82 16.31
C TYR A 284 -4.19 14.86 16.51
N ILE A 285 -3.39 14.60 15.47
CA ILE A 285 -1.94 14.48 15.61
C ILE A 285 -1.30 15.76 16.13
N ARG A 286 -1.85 16.94 15.74
CA ARG A 286 -1.39 18.25 16.22
C ARG A 286 -1.38 18.36 17.75
N LYS A 287 -2.25 17.61 18.45
CA LYS A 287 -2.31 17.59 19.92
C LYS A 287 -1.19 16.79 20.57
N PHE A 288 -0.54 15.91 19.81
CA PHE A 288 0.45 14.95 20.31
C PHE A 288 1.88 15.27 19.85
N LEU A 289 2.05 16.26 18.97
CA LEU A 289 3.37 16.71 18.53
C LEU A 289 4.05 17.55 19.59
N MET A 290 5.36 17.33 19.77
CA MET A 290 6.13 17.92 20.87
C MET A 290 6.51 19.39 20.64
N SER A 291 6.67 19.85 19.38
CA SER A 291 7.09 21.22 19.06
C SER A 291 6.06 21.97 18.22
N GLU A 292 6.07 23.31 18.32
CA GLU A 292 5.20 24.15 17.53
C GLU A 292 5.57 24.14 16.04
N GLU A 293 6.85 23.92 15.72
CA GLU A 293 7.33 23.75 14.35
C GLU A 293 6.71 22.50 13.72
N LEU A 294 6.78 21.35 14.40
CA LEU A 294 6.14 20.13 13.93
C LEU A 294 4.62 20.30 13.77
N LYS A 295 3.96 20.97 14.71
CA LYS A 295 2.52 21.23 14.60
C LYS A 295 2.17 22.11 13.41
N ARG A 296 3.02 23.11 13.08
CA ARG A 296 2.79 24.02 11.97
C ARG A 296 3.14 23.39 10.61
N ASP A 297 4.27 22.69 10.52
CA ASP A 297 4.91 22.35 9.24
C ASP A 297 4.61 20.94 8.75
N LEU A 298 4.23 19.99 9.64
CA LEU A 298 3.84 18.64 9.24
C LEU A 298 2.68 18.67 8.24
N LYS A 299 2.85 17.98 7.12
CA LYS A 299 1.83 17.82 6.07
C LYS A 299 1.28 16.40 6.11
N ILE A 300 -0.04 16.26 6.04
CA ILE A 300 -0.68 14.94 5.96
C ILE A 300 -1.55 14.90 4.71
N TYR A 301 -1.30 13.91 3.86
CA TYR A 301 -1.97 13.75 2.58
C TYR A 301 -2.57 12.35 2.45
N LYS A 302 -3.63 12.27 1.68
CA LYS A 302 -4.06 11.02 1.08
C LYS A 302 -3.09 10.65 -0.04
N GLU A 303 -2.88 9.35 -0.28
CA GLU A 303 -2.08 8.85 -1.41
C GLU A 303 -2.58 9.42 -2.75
N SER A 304 -1.63 9.71 -3.65
CA SER A 304 -1.91 10.32 -4.95
C SER A 304 -2.57 9.35 -5.94
N PHE A 305 -2.34 8.05 -5.77
CA PHE A 305 -2.75 7.04 -6.75
C PHE A 305 -3.61 5.95 -6.10
N ILE A 306 -4.74 5.60 -6.72
CA ILE A 306 -5.63 4.52 -6.26
C ILE A 306 -4.91 3.16 -6.27
N ASN A 307 -3.97 2.97 -7.21
CA ASN A 307 -3.16 1.75 -7.33
C ASN A 307 -1.68 2.10 -7.17
N SER A 308 -1.32 2.75 -6.05
CA SER A 308 0.04 3.25 -5.78
C SER A 308 1.13 2.21 -5.98
N ALA A 309 0.88 0.96 -5.61
CA ALA A 309 1.81 -0.15 -5.82
C ALA A 309 2.09 -0.42 -7.32
N LEU A 310 1.06 -0.34 -8.17
CA LEU A 310 1.20 -0.49 -9.62
C LEU A 310 2.02 0.67 -10.23
N TYR A 311 1.69 1.92 -9.85
CA TYR A 311 2.46 3.09 -10.28
C TYR A 311 3.91 3.01 -9.83
N GLY A 312 4.14 2.61 -8.58
CA GLY A 312 5.48 2.47 -8.04
C GLY A 312 6.29 1.35 -8.66
N ALA A 313 5.67 0.23 -9.01
CA ALA A 313 6.33 -0.83 -9.77
C ALA A 313 6.82 -0.28 -11.13
N ALA A 314 5.99 0.46 -11.84
CA ALA A 314 6.37 1.11 -13.10
C ALA A 314 7.49 2.15 -12.90
N ALA A 315 7.42 2.95 -11.84
CA ALA A 315 8.40 3.96 -11.48
C ALA A 315 9.78 3.37 -11.13
N ASP A 316 9.82 2.25 -10.40
CA ASP A 316 11.05 1.55 -10.00
C ASP A 316 11.86 1.08 -11.22
N VAL A 317 11.21 0.78 -12.35
CA VAL A 317 11.89 0.48 -13.61
C VAL A 317 12.77 1.64 -14.06
N PHE A 318 12.24 2.85 -14.08
CA PHE A 318 12.97 4.03 -14.54
C PHE A 318 14.13 4.40 -13.61
N LEU A 319 13.97 4.22 -12.30
CA LEU A 319 15.02 4.41 -11.32
C LEU A 319 16.15 3.40 -11.52
N ARG A 320 15.83 2.12 -11.52
CA ARG A 320 16.84 1.04 -11.58
C ARG A 320 17.45 0.86 -12.96
N SER A 321 16.84 1.44 -14.01
CA SER A 321 17.43 1.57 -15.35
C SER A 321 18.26 2.85 -15.53
N ALA A 322 18.42 3.65 -14.45
CA ALA A 322 19.11 4.96 -14.46
C ALA A 322 18.55 5.96 -15.51
N LEU A 323 17.28 5.83 -15.86
CA LEU A 323 16.59 6.76 -16.74
C LEU A 323 16.04 7.99 -16.00
N ILE A 324 15.83 7.85 -14.69
CA ILE A 324 15.57 8.95 -13.76
C ILE A 324 16.74 9.00 -12.77
N ASN A 325 17.36 10.14 -12.67
CA ASN A 325 18.50 10.39 -11.78
C ASN A 325 17.97 10.86 -10.42
N ASP A 326 17.48 9.93 -9.61
CA ASP A 326 17.06 10.19 -8.23
C ASP A 326 17.70 9.10 -7.34
N ASP A 327 18.70 9.46 -6.56
CA ASP A 327 19.38 8.52 -5.63
C ASP A 327 18.51 8.29 -4.41
N ILE A 328 17.45 7.51 -4.58
CA ILE A 328 16.53 7.14 -3.48
C ILE A 328 16.95 5.87 -2.75
N GLY A 329 18.16 5.38 -2.96
CA GLY A 329 18.65 4.13 -2.37
C GLY A 329 17.99 2.90 -3.01
N ALA A 330 17.73 2.95 -4.31
CA ALA A 330 17.06 1.89 -5.08
C ALA A 330 17.92 0.63 -5.25
#